data_d5a897d243f9ff9c426f20755bed0038
#
_entry.id   d5a897d243f9ff9c426f20755bed0038
#
_cell.length_a   1.000
_cell.length_b   1.000
_cell.length_c   1.000
_cell.angle_alpha   90.00
_cell.angle_beta   90.00
_cell.angle_gamma   90.00
#
_symmetry.space_group_name_H-M   'P 1'
#
loop_
_entity.id
_entity.type
_entity.pdbx_description
1 polymer ?
#
loop_
_entity_poly.entity_id
_entity_poly.type
_entity_poly.pdbx_seq_one_letter_code
_entity_poly.pdbx_strand_id
1 'polypeptide(L)'
;MSDVRQTKLRLLFSKNETDVTSDLSKDLLSWNYSDHESGQADEISLVLKDETGKWAGSWRPDGGEIIRMYISVGTPTESGPEAFLGTFFVDYQTVRGYPRTYELRAVSIPLNKSIRREQKSRAWENKTLKDISSEIASSAGLKLFWDSQENPQYDRIDQSRESDMKFLLRLCEETGLSIKVTDNQLVIFGQERYEKKEPVKTLIVGVSEILSYQFENSQSETYKSVTVKWRDPTKKKKASAAGYDFNLEKNKAKVSGADYGYDFNLEKVGSGKKSNPAVLTYTYTDPDADENGQTFEMKKRCTSLDEAKRLAKAKLRQLNSRRVTGEIVLVGDPMLVAGSVLAVSGCGSFDGNFIIEEARHSGSMSGYTTSLQLRRVNTEY
;
A
#
# COMPACT_ATOMS: atom_id res chain seq x y z
N MET A 1 30.44 10.65 28.05
CA MET A 1 29.35 11.61 27.78
C MET A 1 28.57 11.04 26.62
N SER A 2 27.31 10.73 26.79
CA SER A 2 26.49 10.28 25.65
C SER A 2 26.41 11.43 24.66
N ASP A 3 26.87 11.20 23.44
CA ASP A 3 26.74 12.19 22.37
C ASP A 3 25.26 12.51 22.15
N VAL A 4 24.91 13.76 22.43
CA VAL A 4 23.53 14.25 22.23
C VAL A 4 23.24 14.18 20.74
N ARG A 5 22.28 13.35 20.35
CA ARG A 5 21.82 13.29 18.96
C ARG A 5 21.15 14.59 18.57
N GLN A 6 21.54 15.16 17.44
CA GLN A 6 20.93 16.34 16.83
C GLN A 6 20.30 15.98 15.50
N THR A 7 19.02 16.33 15.36
CA THR A 7 18.29 16.18 14.11
C THR A 7 18.20 17.51 13.40
N LYS A 8 18.57 17.55 12.12
CA LYS A 8 18.46 18.73 11.26
C LYS A 8 17.53 18.40 10.10
N LEU A 9 16.56 19.29 9.87
CA LEU A 9 15.72 19.27 8.69
C LEU A 9 16.24 20.30 7.69
N ARG A 10 16.29 19.93 6.41
CA ARG A 10 16.52 20.87 5.31
C ARG A 10 15.31 20.88 4.40
N LEU A 11 14.80 22.07 4.12
CA LEU A 11 13.64 22.30 3.27
C LEU A 11 13.99 23.23 2.13
N LEU A 12 13.68 22.79 0.91
CA LEU A 12 13.81 23.56 -0.31
C LEU A 12 12.43 23.83 -0.89
N PHE A 13 12.08 25.10 -1.04
CA PHE A 13 10.87 25.52 -1.74
C PHE A 13 11.15 25.72 -3.23
N SER A 14 10.22 25.30 -4.10
CA SER A 14 10.40 25.35 -5.56
C SER A 14 10.43 26.77 -6.13
N LYS A 15 9.81 27.71 -5.45
CA LYS A 15 9.83 29.13 -5.85
C LYS A 15 11.24 29.68 -5.63
N ASN A 16 12.08 29.55 -6.64
CA ASN A 16 13.50 29.95 -6.69
C ASN A 16 14.49 28.98 -6.01
N GLU A 17 14.15 27.72 -5.79
CA GLU A 17 14.97 26.76 -5.02
C GLU A 17 15.48 27.35 -3.70
N THR A 18 14.65 28.18 -3.05
CA THR A 18 15.04 28.90 -1.86
C THR A 18 15.21 27.93 -0.70
N ASP A 19 16.40 27.91 -0.13
CA ASP A 19 16.69 27.17 1.10
C ASP A 19 16.24 27.99 2.31
N VAL A 20 15.16 27.57 2.94
CA VAL A 20 14.59 28.20 4.12
C VAL A 20 15.03 27.55 5.44
N THR A 21 15.97 26.62 5.37
CA THR A 21 16.40 25.78 6.51
C THR A 21 16.85 26.59 7.72
N SER A 22 17.62 27.67 7.52
CA SER A 22 18.14 28.49 8.63
C SER A 22 17.04 29.24 9.37
N ASP A 23 16.03 29.71 8.66
CA ASP A 23 14.89 30.41 9.24
C ASP A 23 13.89 29.45 9.84
N LEU A 24 13.65 28.33 9.16
CA LEU A 24 12.80 27.24 9.66
C LEU A 24 13.31 26.74 11.01
N SER A 25 14.61 26.47 11.13
CA SER A 25 15.21 25.93 12.36
C SER A 25 15.01 26.81 13.59
N LYS A 26 14.83 28.12 13.40
CA LYS A 26 14.58 29.08 14.50
C LYS A 26 13.13 29.06 14.97
N ASP A 27 12.21 28.81 14.04
CA ASP A 27 10.77 28.92 14.26
C ASP A 27 10.07 27.56 14.41
N LEU A 28 10.76 26.44 14.10
CA LEU A 28 10.19 25.09 14.12
C LEU A 28 9.88 24.64 15.55
N LEU A 29 8.61 24.35 15.82
CA LEU A 29 8.15 23.79 17.08
C LEU A 29 8.04 22.28 17.02
N SER A 30 7.48 21.75 15.93
CA SER A 30 7.37 20.32 15.69
C SER A 30 7.21 20.03 14.21
N TRP A 31 7.55 18.80 13.85
CA TRP A 31 7.34 18.28 12.51
C TRP A 31 6.94 16.81 12.56
N ASN A 32 6.20 16.38 11.55
CA ASN A 32 5.86 14.98 11.31
C ASN A 32 6.06 14.67 9.83
N TYR A 33 6.53 13.47 9.56
CA TYR A 33 6.56 12.86 8.24
C TYR A 33 5.95 11.48 8.35
N SER A 34 4.91 11.20 7.59
CA SER A 34 4.28 9.88 7.48
C SER A 34 4.57 9.30 6.10
N ASP A 35 5.22 8.16 6.09
CA ASP A 35 5.56 7.36 4.90
C ASP A 35 4.69 6.10 4.91
N HIS A 36 3.93 5.86 3.83
CA HIS A 36 3.01 4.74 3.70
C HIS A 36 3.49 3.75 2.63
N GLU A 37 3.39 2.46 2.89
CA GLU A 37 3.73 1.42 1.91
C GLU A 37 2.86 1.54 0.64
N SER A 38 1.56 1.70 0.82
CA SER A 38 0.60 1.70 -0.31
C SER A 38 -0.73 2.38 0.06
N GLY A 39 -1.46 2.81 -0.97
CA GLY A 39 -2.86 3.26 -0.87
C GLY A 39 -3.07 4.66 -0.30
N GLN A 40 -2.09 5.23 0.39
CA GLN A 40 -2.12 6.58 0.93
C GLN A 40 -0.95 7.40 0.39
N ALA A 41 -1.12 8.72 0.40
CA ALA A 41 -0.04 9.65 0.08
C ALA A 41 0.85 9.84 1.30
N ASP A 42 2.16 9.94 1.08
CA ASP A 42 3.06 10.41 2.12
C ASP A 42 2.73 11.87 2.46
N GLU A 43 2.85 12.23 3.71
CA GLU A 43 2.49 13.55 4.22
C GLU A 43 3.57 14.12 5.12
N ILE A 44 3.83 15.41 4.98
CA ILE A 44 4.61 16.18 5.95
C ILE A 44 3.72 17.23 6.62
N SER A 45 3.95 17.46 7.92
CA SER A 45 3.33 18.52 8.70
C SER A 45 4.39 19.25 9.50
N LEU A 46 4.38 20.58 9.41
CA LEU A 46 5.30 21.46 10.11
C LEU A 46 4.50 22.45 10.95
N VAL A 47 4.87 22.61 12.21
CA VAL A 47 4.30 23.64 13.09
C VAL A 47 5.39 24.62 13.42
N LEU A 48 5.17 25.87 13.05
CA LEU A 48 6.13 26.97 13.19
C LEU A 48 5.60 28.03 14.16
N LYS A 49 6.49 28.61 14.92
CA LYS A 49 6.25 29.82 15.66
C LYS A 49 6.11 30.99 14.68
N ASP A 50 5.05 31.78 14.78
CA ASP A 50 4.77 32.89 13.84
C ASP A 50 4.42 34.20 14.55
N GLU A 51 5.19 34.57 15.54
CA GLU A 51 4.94 35.80 16.36
C GLU A 51 4.87 37.07 15.50
N THR A 52 5.72 37.16 14.49
CA THR A 52 5.80 38.34 13.61
C THR A 52 4.82 38.28 12.43
N GLY A 53 4.12 37.14 12.23
CA GLY A 53 3.26 36.95 11.07
C GLY A 53 4.01 36.68 9.76
N LYS A 54 5.29 36.37 9.83
CA LYS A 54 6.18 36.09 8.66
C LYS A 54 5.70 34.93 7.85
N TRP A 55 5.45 33.78 8.48
CA TRP A 55 5.06 32.54 7.82
C TRP A 55 3.65 32.57 7.24
N ALA A 56 2.71 33.23 7.91
CA ALA A 56 1.36 33.45 7.40
C ALA A 56 1.26 34.60 6.40
N GLY A 57 2.30 35.41 6.29
CA GLY A 57 2.35 36.64 5.47
C GLY A 57 3.30 36.49 4.27
N SER A 58 4.43 37.21 4.33
CA SER A 58 5.36 37.33 3.20
C SER A 58 6.06 36.04 2.79
N TRP A 59 6.16 35.08 3.69
CA TRP A 59 6.82 33.80 3.49
C TRP A 59 5.85 32.64 3.29
N ARG A 60 4.57 32.95 3.20
CA ARG A 60 3.54 31.96 2.98
C ARG A 60 3.72 31.31 1.61
N PRO A 61 3.91 29.95 1.54
CA PRO A 61 3.95 29.27 0.28
C PRO A 61 2.56 29.26 -0.40
N ASP A 62 2.55 29.22 -1.71
CA ASP A 62 1.30 29.08 -2.48
C ASP A 62 0.74 27.66 -2.36
N GLY A 63 -0.58 27.49 -2.53
CA GLY A 63 -1.17 26.16 -2.60
C GLY A 63 -0.63 25.38 -3.81
N GLY A 64 -0.17 24.15 -3.58
CA GLY A 64 0.49 23.33 -4.58
C GLY A 64 1.97 23.64 -4.82
N GLU A 65 2.56 24.56 -4.07
CA GLU A 65 4.00 24.79 -4.13
C GLU A 65 4.76 23.53 -3.71
N ILE A 66 5.90 23.28 -4.39
CA ILE A 66 6.69 22.08 -4.15
C ILE A 66 7.67 22.31 -3.01
N ILE A 67 7.71 21.34 -2.08
CA ILE A 67 8.67 21.26 -0.99
C ILE A 67 9.48 19.98 -1.15
N ARG A 68 10.81 20.09 -1.14
CA ARG A 68 11.71 18.96 -0.99
C ARG A 68 12.24 18.92 0.43
N MET A 69 12.08 17.79 1.10
CA MET A 69 12.45 17.63 2.50
C MET A 69 13.58 16.61 2.66
N TYR A 70 14.56 16.99 3.45
CA TYR A 70 15.70 16.16 3.82
C TYR A 70 15.86 16.15 5.34
N ILE A 71 16.40 15.06 5.86
CA ILE A 71 16.70 14.89 7.28
C ILE A 71 18.14 14.39 7.45
N SER A 72 18.84 14.89 8.46
CA SER A 72 20.09 14.31 8.92
C SER A 72 20.07 14.15 10.42
N VAL A 73 20.68 13.06 10.90
CA VAL A 73 20.85 12.79 12.33
C VAL A 73 22.35 12.66 12.59
N GLY A 74 22.85 13.47 13.48
CA GLY A 74 24.28 13.52 13.82
C GLY A 74 24.49 13.92 15.27
N THR A 75 25.68 14.42 15.55
CA THR A 75 26.05 15.03 16.84
C THR A 75 26.14 16.56 16.68
N PRO A 76 26.25 17.33 17.75
CA PRO A 76 26.43 18.77 17.66
C PRO A 76 27.66 19.22 16.87
N THR A 77 28.67 18.36 16.82
CA THR A 77 29.95 18.63 16.15
C THR A 77 30.06 18.01 14.76
N GLU A 78 29.26 16.97 14.46
CA GLU A 78 29.34 16.23 13.20
C GLU A 78 27.94 15.92 12.67
N SER A 79 27.62 16.43 11.49
CA SER A 79 26.35 16.11 10.80
C SER A 79 26.43 14.69 10.22
N GLY A 80 25.45 13.86 10.52
CA GLY A 80 25.31 12.56 9.87
C GLY A 80 24.90 12.68 8.39
N PRO A 81 24.81 11.54 7.70
CA PRO A 81 24.37 11.52 6.31
C PRO A 81 22.96 12.11 6.17
N GLU A 82 22.76 12.84 5.08
CA GLU A 82 21.45 13.42 4.76
C GLU A 82 20.61 12.40 4.00
N ALA A 83 19.40 12.14 4.50
CA ALA A 83 18.40 11.31 3.84
C ALA A 83 17.35 12.20 3.16
N PHE A 84 17.05 11.94 1.90
CA PHE A 84 15.96 12.57 1.17
C PHE A 84 14.64 11.89 1.54
N LEU A 85 13.68 12.63 2.08
CA LEU A 85 12.38 12.11 2.50
C LEU A 85 11.33 12.18 1.38
N GLY A 86 11.48 13.08 0.43
CA GLY A 86 10.58 13.16 -0.72
C GLY A 86 10.28 14.56 -1.20
N THR A 87 9.44 14.58 -2.24
CA THR A 87 8.88 15.78 -2.87
C THR A 87 7.41 15.89 -2.52
N PHE A 88 7.00 17.00 -1.93
CA PHE A 88 5.65 17.23 -1.41
C PHE A 88 5.04 18.49 -2.01
N PHE A 89 3.70 18.54 -2.06
CA PHE A 89 2.91 19.66 -2.57
C PHE A 89 2.07 20.25 -1.44
N VAL A 90 2.18 21.55 -1.21
CA VAL A 90 1.46 22.25 -0.15
C VAL A 90 -0.05 22.08 -0.32
N ASP A 91 -0.72 21.42 0.62
CA ASP A 91 -2.17 21.11 0.57
C ASP A 91 -2.97 21.93 1.57
N TYR A 92 -2.43 22.16 2.77
CA TYR A 92 -3.17 22.78 3.85
C TYR A 92 -2.29 23.75 4.65
N GLN A 93 -2.88 24.85 5.05
CA GLN A 93 -2.22 25.87 5.85
C GLN A 93 -3.21 26.43 6.86
N THR A 94 -2.77 26.63 8.10
CA THR A 94 -3.60 27.25 9.13
C THR A 94 -2.77 28.11 10.07
N VAL A 95 -3.39 29.15 10.59
CA VAL A 95 -2.83 30.02 11.63
C VAL A 95 -3.67 29.84 12.89
N ARG A 96 -3.02 29.67 14.02
CA ARG A 96 -3.65 29.59 15.34
C ARG A 96 -3.06 30.66 16.27
N GLY A 97 -3.82 31.13 17.23
CA GLY A 97 -3.37 32.05 18.28
C GLY A 97 -4.15 31.77 19.56
N TYR A 98 -3.69 32.12 20.76
CA TYR A 98 -2.37 32.54 21.18
C TYR A 98 -1.66 31.44 21.99
N PRO A 99 -0.34 31.19 21.91
CA PRO A 99 0.63 31.88 21.07
C PRO A 99 0.41 31.64 19.58
N ARG A 100 0.78 32.61 18.73
CA ARG A 100 0.57 32.49 17.28
C ARG A 100 1.49 31.46 16.68
N THR A 101 0.90 30.51 15.99
CA THR A 101 1.57 29.42 15.27
C THR A 101 1.03 29.32 13.84
N TYR A 102 1.88 28.86 12.95
CA TYR A 102 1.55 28.55 11.56
C TYR A 102 1.78 27.05 11.34
N GLU A 103 0.75 26.35 10.85
CA GLU A 103 0.83 24.94 10.49
C GLU A 103 0.76 24.83 8.96
N LEU A 104 1.69 24.07 8.40
CA LEU A 104 1.80 23.74 7.00
C LEU A 104 1.74 22.23 6.83
N ARG A 105 0.85 21.74 5.93
CA ARG A 105 0.84 20.33 5.50
C ARG A 105 1.05 20.25 4.00
N ALA A 106 1.83 19.24 3.59
CA ALA A 106 2.07 18.95 2.20
C ALA A 106 2.07 17.44 1.96
N VAL A 107 1.61 17.02 0.78
CA VAL A 107 1.42 15.62 0.41
C VAL A 107 2.24 15.26 -0.83
N SER A 108 2.62 13.98 -0.96
CA SER A 108 3.46 13.49 -2.06
C SER A 108 2.77 13.49 -3.43
N ILE A 109 1.45 13.73 -3.47
CA ILE A 109 0.65 13.70 -4.72
C ILE A 109 0.34 15.14 -5.17
N PRO A 110 0.62 15.49 -6.45
CA PRO A 110 0.33 16.81 -6.99
C PRO A 110 -1.15 17.21 -6.85
N LEU A 111 -1.43 18.41 -6.32
CA LEU A 111 -2.79 18.90 -6.05
C LEU A 111 -3.51 19.42 -7.28
N ASN A 112 -2.77 20.00 -8.22
CA ASN A 112 -3.27 20.63 -9.44
C ASN A 112 -3.74 19.61 -10.49
N LYS A 113 -3.67 18.30 -10.17
CA LYS A 113 -3.99 17.24 -11.11
C LYS A 113 -5.18 16.43 -10.64
N SER A 114 -6.01 16.10 -11.58
CA SER A 114 -7.32 15.47 -11.39
C SER A 114 -7.25 14.03 -10.83
N ILE A 115 -6.05 13.46 -10.69
CA ILE A 115 -5.85 12.05 -10.36
C ILE A 115 -6.56 11.59 -9.07
N ARG A 116 -6.67 12.50 -8.06
CA ARG A 116 -7.30 12.19 -6.77
C ARG A 116 -8.77 12.60 -6.67
N ARG A 117 -9.13 13.73 -7.27
CA ARG A 117 -10.41 14.41 -6.98
C ARG A 117 -11.42 14.33 -8.11
N GLU A 118 -10.96 14.35 -9.35
CA GLU A 118 -11.85 14.34 -10.51
C GLU A 118 -12.40 12.92 -10.72
N GLN A 119 -13.74 12.82 -10.62
CA GLN A 119 -14.43 11.58 -10.94
C GLN A 119 -14.60 11.47 -12.44
N LYS A 120 -14.14 10.36 -13.01
CA LYS A 120 -14.22 10.07 -14.43
C LYS A 120 -15.09 8.84 -14.70
N SER A 121 -15.72 8.84 -15.87
CA SER A 121 -16.43 7.68 -16.39
C SER A 121 -15.92 7.42 -17.79
N ARG A 122 -15.18 6.33 -17.97
CA ARG A 122 -14.60 5.89 -19.26
C ARG A 122 -14.41 4.39 -19.29
N ALA A 123 -14.36 3.82 -20.47
CA ALA A 123 -14.05 2.43 -20.72
C ALA A 123 -12.61 2.29 -21.26
N TRP A 124 -11.93 1.27 -20.80
CA TRP A 124 -10.64 0.86 -21.30
C TRP A 124 -10.81 -0.47 -22.02
N GLU A 125 -10.41 -0.57 -23.28
CA GLU A 125 -10.60 -1.76 -24.11
C GLU A 125 -9.25 -2.26 -24.63
N ASN A 126 -9.04 -3.58 -24.56
CA ASN A 126 -7.82 -4.27 -25.00
C ASN A 126 -6.53 -3.66 -24.41
N LYS A 127 -6.56 -3.27 -23.15
CA LYS A 127 -5.42 -2.65 -22.42
C LYS A 127 -4.92 -3.55 -21.30
N THR A 128 -3.62 -3.51 -21.06
CA THR A 128 -3.04 -4.10 -19.85
C THR A 128 -3.12 -3.12 -18.68
N LEU A 129 -3.01 -3.63 -17.45
CA LEU A 129 -2.96 -2.78 -16.26
C LEU A 129 -1.81 -1.78 -16.34
N LYS A 130 -0.66 -2.20 -16.86
CA LYS A 130 0.51 -1.31 -17.07
C LYS A 130 0.22 -0.20 -18.06
N ASP A 131 -0.47 -0.49 -19.19
CA ASP A 131 -0.84 0.53 -20.19
C ASP A 131 -1.78 1.56 -19.58
N ILE A 132 -2.81 1.11 -18.87
CA ILE A 132 -3.77 1.97 -18.16
C ILE A 132 -3.03 2.87 -17.16
N SER A 133 -2.14 2.27 -16.37
CA SER A 133 -1.36 3.00 -15.36
C SER A 133 -0.42 4.02 -15.99
N SER A 134 0.18 3.69 -17.14
CA SER A 134 1.06 4.59 -17.89
C SER A 134 0.31 5.81 -18.44
N GLU A 135 -0.87 5.60 -19.01
CA GLU A 135 -1.71 6.69 -19.53
C GLU A 135 -2.18 7.62 -18.40
N ILE A 136 -2.60 7.04 -17.27
CA ILE A 136 -3.01 7.81 -16.10
C ILE A 136 -1.84 8.59 -15.49
N ALA A 137 -0.69 7.94 -15.31
CA ALA A 137 0.52 8.58 -14.80
C ALA A 137 0.92 9.76 -15.69
N SER A 138 0.99 9.55 -17.02
CA SER A 138 1.35 10.58 -17.99
C SER A 138 0.37 11.76 -17.95
N SER A 139 -0.93 11.51 -17.88
CA SER A 139 -1.96 12.56 -17.77
C SER A 139 -1.83 13.37 -16.48
N ALA A 140 -1.33 12.74 -15.43
CA ALA A 140 -1.03 13.37 -14.15
C ALA A 140 0.39 13.98 -14.10
N GLY A 141 1.20 13.88 -15.18
CA GLY A 141 2.59 14.33 -15.22
C GLY A 141 3.49 13.62 -14.24
N LEU A 142 3.15 12.36 -13.94
CA LEU A 142 3.95 11.44 -13.14
C LEU A 142 4.67 10.49 -14.08
N LYS A 143 5.81 9.96 -13.62
CA LYS A 143 6.50 8.84 -14.28
C LYS A 143 5.98 7.54 -13.70
N LEU A 144 5.64 6.55 -14.57
CA LEU A 144 5.31 5.22 -14.08
C LEU A 144 6.60 4.44 -13.75
N PHE A 145 6.70 3.94 -12.51
CA PHE A 145 7.64 2.90 -12.13
C PHE A 145 6.86 1.60 -11.91
N TRP A 146 7.16 0.57 -12.71
CA TRP A 146 6.48 -0.71 -12.69
C TRP A 146 7.43 -1.82 -12.24
N ASP A 147 7.22 -2.39 -11.06
CA ASP A 147 8.03 -3.47 -10.49
C ASP A 147 7.15 -4.70 -10.15
N SER A 148 6.59 -5.31 -11.18
CA SER A 148 5.81 -6.53 -11.07
C SER A 148 5.91 -7.39 -12.32
N GLN A 149 5.81 -8.72 -12.15
CA GLN A 149 5.62 -9.66 -13.24
C GLN A 149 4.14 -9.78 -13.62
N GLU A 150 3.24 -9.48 -12.69
CA GLU A 150 1.80 -9.49 -12.92
C GLU A 150 1.38 -8.27 -13.75
N ASN A 151 0.81 -8.51 -14.92
CA ASN A 151 0.30 -7.47 -15.80
C ASN A 151 -0.95 -7.98 -16.54
N PRO A 152 -2.11 -8.05 -15.86
CA PRO A 152 -3.32 -8.57 -16.48
C PRO A 152 -3.77 -7.71 -17.66
N GLN A 153 -4.24 -8.39 -18.71
CA GLN A 153 -4.90 -7.78 -19.84
C GLN A 153 -6.41 -7.79 -19.63
N TYR A 154 -7.06 -6.70 -19.97
CA TYR A 154 -8.51 -6.53 -19.90
C TYR A 154 -9.06 -6.37 -21.32
N ASP A 155 -10.02 -7.22 -21.70
CA ASP A 155 -10.79 -7.00 -22.93
C ASP A 155 -11.57 -5.70 -22.84
N ARG A 156 -12.20 -5.47 -21.67
CA ARG A 156 -12.87 -4.24 -21.32
C ARG A 156 -12.93 -4.07 -19.80
N ILE A 157 -12.58 -2.88 -19.31
CA ILE A 157 -12.78 -2.50 -17.91
C ILE A 157 -13.28 -1.07 -17.82
N ASP A 158 -14.30 -0.87 -16.99
CA ASP A 158 -14.96 0.41 -16.83
C ASP A 158 -14.50 1.12 -15.55
N GLN A 159 -14.13 2.39 -15.71
CA GLN A 159 -13.98 3.34 -14.62
C GLN A 159 -15.32 4.10 -14.52
N SER A 160 -16.04 3.96 -13.40
CA SER A 160 -17.39 4.49 -13.24
C SER A 160 -17.47 5.43 -12.05
N ARG A 161 -17.54 6.75 -12.29
CA ARG A 161 -17.65 7.79 -11.26
C ARG A 161 -16.62 7.65 -10.13
N GLU A 162 -15.40 7.30 -10.48
CA GLU A 162 -14.28 7.18 -9.54
C GLU A 162 -13.08 7.98 -10.06
N SER A 163 -12.23 8.44 -9.13
CA SER A 163 -10.98 9.11 -9.51
C SER A 163 -9.99 8.11 -10.09
N ASP A 164 -9.04 8.60 -10.89
CA ASP A 164 -8.01 7.77 -11.49
C ASP A 164 -7.22 6.99 -10.43
N MET A 165 -6.92 7.62 -9.29
CA MET A 165 -6.21 6.95 -8.19
C MET A 165 -7.03 5.85 -7.55
N LYS A 166 -8.33 6.08 -7.32
CA LYS A 166 -9.23 5.07 -6.76
C LYS A 166 -9.42 3.89 -7.73
N PHE A 167 -9.51 4.18 -9.03
CA PHE A 167 -9.59 3.17 -10.06
C PHE A 167 -8.33 2.28 -10.10
N LEU A 168 -7.14 2.90 -10.12
CA LEU A 168 -5.87 2.14 -10.10
C LEU A 168 -5.70 1.35 -8.80
N LEU A 169 -6.04 1.93 -7.64
CA LEU A 169 -5.97 1.22 -6.37
C LEU A 169 -6.83 -0.05 -6.39
N ARG A 170 -8.08 0.06 -6.88
CA ARG A 170 -8.96 -1.09 -7.04
C ARG A 170 -8.38 -2.17 -7.94
N LEU A 171 -7.80 -1.79 -9.09
CA LEU A 171 -7.18 -2.76 -10.01
C LEU A 171 -5.93 -3.42 -9.41
N CYS A 172 -5.12 -2.65 -8.69
CA CYS A 172 -3.95 -3.17 -7.99
C CYS A 172 -4.35 -4.16 -6.89
N GLU A 173 -5.34 -3.82 -6.05
CA GLU A 173 -5.87 -4.73 -5.02
C GLU A 173 -6.40 -6.04 -5.61
N GLU A 174 -7.12 -5.97 -6.74
CA GLU A 174 -7.64 -7.14 -7.44
C GLU A 174 -6.54 -8.05 -8.02
N THR A 175 -5.35 -7.52 -8.23
CA THR A 175 -4.20 -8.25 -8.78
C THR A 175 -3.14 -8.58 -7.75
N GLY A 176 -3.33 -8.18 -6.48
CA GLY A 176 -2.35 -8.37 -5.41
C GLY A 176 -1.14 -7.45 -5.55
N LEU A 177 -1.32 -6.31 -6.23
CA LEU A 177 -0.31 -5.28 -6.38
C LEU A 177 -0.55 -4.13 -5.40
N SER A 178 0.52 -3.44 -5.07
CA SER A 178 0.50 -2.19 -4.31
C SER A 178 0.77 -1.01 -5.20
N ILE A 179 0.21 0.15 -4.82
CA ILE A 179 0.37 1.42 -5.53
C ILE A 179 0.74 2.52 -4.57
N LYS A 180 1.75 3.31 -4.94
CA LYS A 180 2.22 4.47 -4.18
C LYS A 180 2.54 5.63 -5.13
N VAL A 181 2.36 6.85 -4.67
CA VAL A 181 2.86 8.05 -5.37
C VAL A 181 3.91 8.70 -4.49
N THR A 182 5.12 8.74 -4.97
CA THR A 182 6.27 9.34 -4.29
C THR A 182 7.22 9.94 -5.32
N ASP A 183 7.89 11.03 -4.97
CA ASP A 183 8.90 11.70 -5.80
C ASP A 183 8.53 11.86 -7.29
N ASN A 184 7.33 12.39 -7.57
CA ASN A 184 6.78 12.54 -8.92
C ASN A 184 6.63 11.24 -9.73
N GLN A 185 6.61 10.10 -9.06
CA GLN A 185 6.42 8.79 -9.67
C GLN A 185 5.13 8.13 -9.17
N LEU A 186 4.44 7.45 -10.08
CA LEU A 186 3.44 6.46 -9.77
C LEU A 186 4.14 5.10 -9.73
N VAL A 187 4.27 4.54 -8.54
CA VAL A 187 4.96 3.27 -8.30
C VAL A 187 3.93 2.16 -8.14
N ILE A 188 4.02 1.11 -8.97
CA ILE A 188 3.20 -0.11 -8.85
C ILE A 188 4.13 -1.30 -8.71
N PHE A 189 3.92 -2.09 -7.65
CA PHE A 189 4.82 -3.18 -7.29
C PHE A 189 4.10 -4.37 -6.66
N GLY A 190 4.72 -5.55 -6.76
CA GLY A 190 4.26 -6.76 -6.09
C GLY A 190 4.82 -6.85 -4.68
N GLN A 191 3.95 -6.91 -3.66
CA GLN A 191 4.37 -6.98 -2.24
C GLN A 191 5.26 -8.18 -1.95
N GLU A 192 4.98 -9.35 -2.53
CA GLU A 192 5.77 -10.58 -2.31
C GLU A 192 7.27 -10.41 -2.56
N ARG A 193 7.62 -9.57 -3.54
CA ARG A 193 9.02 -9.34 -3.88
C ARG A 193 9.76 -8.54 -2.82
N TYR A 194 9.05 -7.59 -2.20
CA TYR A 194 9.61 -6.73 -1.14
C TYR A 194 9.69 -7.47 0.18
N GLU A 195 8.73 -8.31 0.48
CA GLU A 195 8.72 -9.15 1.69
C GLU A 195 9.82 -10.20 1.73
N LYS A 196 10.33 -10.62 0.56
CA LYS A 196 11.44 -11.57 0.45
C LYS A 196 12.83 -10.91 0.54
N LYS A 197 12.89 -9.58 0.69
CA LYS A 197 14.17 -8.88 0.87
C LYS A 197 14.74 -9.13 2.26
N GLU A 198 16.07 -9.04 2.36
CA GLU A 198 16.75 -9.06 3.65
C GLU A 198 16.29 -7.88 4.51
N PRO A 199 16.16 -8.10 5.83
CA PRO A 199 15.81 -7.03 6.76
C PRO A 199 16.83 -5.89 6.73
N VAL A 200 16.34 -4.66 6.62
CA VAL A 200 17.19 -3.46 6.67
C VAL A 200 17.79 -3.24 8.06
N LYS A 201 17.12 -3.75 9.09
CA LYS A 201 17.55 -3.66 10.49
C LYS A 201 16.95 -4.79 11.31
N THR A 202 17.68 -5.22 12.34
CA THR A 202 17.17 -6.12 13.37
C THR A 202 16.95 -5.34 14.66
N LEU A 203 15.74 -5.40 15.20
CA LEU A 203 15.39 -4.83 16.49
C LEU A 203 15.30 -5.95 17.53
N ILE A 204 16.09 -5.84 18.59
CA ILE A 204 16.12 -6.78 19.71
C ILE A 204 15.49 -6.10 20.92
N VAL A 205 14.36 -6.63 21.39
CA VAL A 205 13.68 -6.07 22.57
C VAL A 205 14.58 -6.18 23.80
N GLY A 206 14.70 -5.08 24.53
CA GLY A 206 15.59 -4.95 25.69
C GLY A 206 17.05 -4.59 25.35
N VAL A 207 17.43 -4.54 24.05
CA VAL A 207 18.78 -4.16 23.61
C VAL A 207 18.74 -2.94 22.71
N SER A 208 17.85 -2.95 21.71
CA SER A 208 17.67 -1.82 20.78
C SER A 208 16.99 -0.62 21.45
N GLU A 209 17.17 0.58 20.89
CA GLU A 209 16.61 1.84 21.42
C GLU A 209 15.08 1.94 21.18
N ILE A 210 14.35 0.93 21.64
CA ILE A 210 12.90 0.85 21.60
C ILE A 210 12.32 1.56 22.81
N LEU A 211 11.41 2.51 22.58
CA LEU A 211 10.71 3.26 23.63
C LEU A 211 9.44 2.55 24.08
N SER A 212 8.71 1.97 23.12
CA SER A 212 7.54 1.13 23.39
C SER A 212 7.30 0.18 22.23
N TYR A 213 6.61 -0.92 22.49
CA TYR A 213 6.17 -1.87 21.47
C TYR A 213 4.87 -2.55 21.88
N GLN A 214 4.10 -2.96 20.90
CA GLN A 214 2.90 -3.77 21.03
C GLN A 214 2.81 -4.71 19.84
N PHE A 215 2.49 -5.98 20.07
CA PHE A 215 2.19 -6.94 19.00
C PHE A 215 0.85 -7.60 19.27
N GLU A 216 0.10 -7.83 18.21
CA GLU A 216 -1.22 -8.44 18.25
C GLU A 216 -1.29 -9.61 17.27
N ASN A 217 -1.97 -10.68 17.66
CA ASN A 217 -2.31 -11.80 16.79
C ASN A 217 -3.82 -11.99 16.83
N SER A 218 -4.49 -11.60 15.75
CA SER A 218 -5.94 -11.74 15.61
C SER A 218 -6.27 -12.94 14.71
N GLN A 219 -6.87 -13.97 15.30
CA GLN A 219 -7.35 -15.14 14.54
C GLN A 219 -8.80 -14.96 14.07
N SER A 220 -9.56 -14.07 14.69
CA SER A 220 -10.99 -13.88 14.40
C SER A 220 -11.27 -13.32 12.99
N GLU A 221 -10.30 -12.65 12.39
CA GLU A 221 -10.42 -12.04 11.05
C GLU A 221 -9.68 -12.81 9.95
N THR A 222 -9.18 -14.02 10.28
CA THR A 222 -8.47 -14.85 9.29
C THR A 222 -9.41 -15.79 8.58
N TYR A 223 -9.14 -16.03 7.30
CA TYR A 223 -9.90 -16.92 6.44
C TYR A 223 -9.05 -18.07 5.97
N LYS A 224 -9.62 -19.29 6.00
CA LYS A 224 -9.00 -20.49 5.44
C LYS A 224 -8.91 -20.42 3.93
N SER A 225 -9.96 -19.91 3.29
CA SER A 225 -10.06 -19.94 1.84
C SER A 225 -10.90 -18.79 1.30
N VAL A 226 -10.70 -18.49 0.03
CA VAL A 226 -11.52 -17.54 -0.74
C VAL A 226 -12.14 -18.28 -1.93
N THR A 227 -13.46 -18.17 -2.06
CA THR A 227 -14.22 -18.74 -3.18
C THR A 227 -14.67 -17.64 -4.13
N VAL A 228 -14.36 -17.80 -5.42
CA VAL A 228 -14.71 -16.87 -6.50
C VAL A 228 -15.62 -17.59 -7.49
N LYS A 229 -16.70 -16.94 -7.89
CA LYS A 229 -17.63 -17.45 -8.92
C LYS A 229 -17.27 -16.87 -10.27
N TRP A 230 -17.15 -17.71 -11.30
CA TRP A 230 -16.85 -17.28 -12.66
C TRP A 230 -17.76 -17.91 -13.69
N ARG A 231 -17.90 -17.29 -14.86
CA ARG A 231 -18.69 -17.80 -15.97
C ARG A 231 -17.76 -18.16 -17.12
N ASP A 232 -17.92 -19.35 -17.66
CA ASP A 232 -17.23 -19.76 -18.88
C ASP A 232 -18.11 -19.42 -20.11
N PRO A 233 -17.75 -18.38 -20.87
CA PRO A 233 -18.52 -17.98 -22.04
C PRO A 233 -18.51 -19.02 -23.15
N THR A 234 -17.52 -19.94 -23.15
CA THR A 234 -17.38 -20.97 -24.21
C THR A 234 -18.37 -22.11 -24.06
N LYS A 235 -18.83 -22.40 -22.83
CA LYS A 235 -19.81 -23.48 -22.58
C LYS A 235 -21.22 -23.16 -23.06
N LYS A 236 -21.56 -21.88 -23.26
CA LYS A 236 -22.86 -21.49 -23.84
C LYS A 236 -23.04 -21.90 -25.29
N LYS A 237 -21.98 -22.01 -26.10
CA LYS A 237 -22.03 -22.39 -27.52
C LYS A 237 -22.18 -23.87 -27.75
N LYS A 238 -21.79 -24.74 -26.80
CA LYS A 238 -21.90 -26.21 -26.96
C LYS A 238 -23.29 -26.77 -26.58
N ALA A 239 -24.01 -26.10 -25.66
CA ALA A 239 -25.34 -26.56 -25.25
C ALA A 239 -26.48 -26.22 -26.23
N SER A 240 -26.26 -25.27 -27.14
CA SER A 240 -27.26 -24.87 -28.15
C SER A 240 -27.11 -25.58 -29.51
N ALA A 241 -26.05 -26.39 -29.71
CA ALA A 241 -25.76 -27.02 -31.01
C ALA A 241 -25.99 -28.53 -31.03
N ALA A 242 -26.33 -29.20 -29.95
CA ALA A 242 -26.63 -30.63 -29.96
C ALA A 242 -27.75 -30.94 -28.97
N GLY A 243 -28.93 -31.25 -29.52
CA GLY A 243 -29.98 -31.94 -28.78
C GLY A 243 -29.59 -33.39 -28.54
N TYR A 244 -28.56 -33.65 -27.73
CA TYR A 244 -28.16 -34.99 -27.31
C TYR A 244 -27.96 -34.97 -25.79
N ASP A 245 -28.73 -35.87 -25.18
CA ASP A 245 -28.62 -36.28 -23.79
C ASP A 245 -27.23 -36.92 -23.58
N PHE A 246 -26.32 -36.21 -22.90
CA PHE A 246 -25.02 -36.76 -22.56
C PHE A 246 -25.03 -37.22 -21.11
N ASN A 247 -25.13 -38.54 -20.94
CA ASN A 247 -25.03 -39.24 -19.68
C ASN A 247 -23.59 -39.11 -19.13
N LEU A 248 -23.39 -38.21 -18.16
CA LEU A 248 -22.10 -37.83 -17.57
C LEU A 248 -21.69 -38.71 -16.37
N GLU A 249 -22.06 -40.03 -16.42
CA GLU A 249 -21.68 -40.94 -15.32
C GLU A 249 -20.28 -41.58 -15.45
N LYS A 250 -19.50 -41.31 -16.48
CA LYS A 250 -18.23 -42.04 -16.72
C LYS A 250 -16.99 -41.22 -17.06
N ASN A 251 -16.79 -40.06 -16.52
CA ASN A 251 -15.45 -39.48 -16.60
C ASN A 251 -15.04 -38.75 -15.31
N LYS A 252 -14.69 -39.54 -14.30
CA LYS A 252 -13.74 -39.11 -13.26
C LYS A 252 -12.34 -39.17 -13.88
N ALA A 253 -11.97 -38.16 -14.62
CA ALA A 253 -10.56 -37.95 -14.95
C ALA A 253 -9.86 -37.41 -13.69
N LYS A 254 -9.21 -38.29 -12.94
CA LYS A 254 -8.16 -37.93 -12.02
C LYS A 254 -7.01 -37.39 -12.85
N VAL A 255 -6.84 -36.08 -12.89
CA VAL A 255 -5.57 -35.46 -13.25
C VAL A 255 -4.74 -35.43 -11.98
N SER A 256 -3.92 -36.43 -11.77
CA SER A 256 -2.88 -36.45 -10.75
C SER A 256 -1.71 -35.63 -11.29
N GLY A 257 -1.68 -34.35 -10.99
CA GLY A 257 -0.48 -33.56 -11.06
C GLY A 257 0.01 -33.38 -9.62
N ALA A 258 1.15 -33.96 -9.31
CA ALA A 258 1.86 -33.71 -8.07
C ALA A 258 2.20 -32.21 -7.97
N ASP A 259 1.99 -31.67 -6.82
CA ASP A 259 2.23 -30.32 -6.33
C ASP A 259 1.02 -29.39 -6.37
N TYR A 260 0.38 -29.26 -5.24
CA TYR A 260 -0.76 -28.43 -4.85
C TYR A 260 -2.13 -29.09 -4.98
N GLY A 261 -2.69 -29.48 -3.83
CA GLY A 261 -4.00 -30.10 -3.70
C GLY A 261 -5.15 -29.16 -4.08
N TYR A 262 -5.68 -29.32 -5.29
CA TYR A 262 -6.85 -28.61 -5.75
C TYR A 262 -8.01 -29.61 -5.92
N ASP A 263 -9.06 -29.46 -5.10
CA ASP A 263 -10.31 -30.16 -5.29
C ASP A 263 -11.23 -29.38 -6.23
N PHE A 264 -11.54 -29.97 -7.38
CA PHE A 264 -12.54 -29.46 -8.32
C PHE A 264 -13.89 -30.06 -7.99
N ASN A 265 -14.73 -29.33 -7.25
CA ASN A 265 -16.13 -29.73 -7.05
C ASN A 265 -17.03 -29.01 -8.07
N LEU A 266 -17.54 -29.79 -9.02
CA LEU A 266 -18.64 -29.41 -9.91
C LEU A 266 -19.97 -29.74 -9.21
N GLU A 267 -20.54 -28.80 -8.47
CA GLU A 267 -21.90 -28.98 -7.97
C GLU A 267 -22.93 -28.67 -9.07
N LYS A 268 -23.73 -29.69 -9.37
CA LYS A 268 -24.92 -29.61 -10.21
C LYS A 268 -26.04 -28.93 -9.43
N VAL A 269 -26.41 -27.71 -9.78
CA VAL A 269 -27.66 -27.12 -9.32
C VAL A 269 -28.81 -27.63 -10.19
N GLY A 270 -29.79 -28.23 -9.54
CA GLY A 270 -30.92 -29.01 -10.01
C GLY A 270 -31.66 -28.55 -11.27
N SER A 271 -32.23 -29.52 -11.94
CA SER A 271 -33.05 -29.48 -13.16
C SER A 271 -34.31 -28.63 -13.01
N GLY A 272 -34.37 -27.51 -13.73
CA GLY A 272 -35.57 -26.70 -13.87
C GLY A 272 -35.44 -25.61 -14.92
N LYS A 273 -35.88 -25.90 -16.13
CA LYS A 273 -36.23 -25.01 -17.25
C LYS A 273 -35.46 -23.70 -17.41
N LYS A 274 -34.68 -23.63 -18.47
CA LYS A 274 -33.84 -22.60 -19.08
C LYS A 274 -32.35 -22.77 -18.70
N SER A 275 -31.57 -23.13 -19.71
CA SER A 275 -30.12 -23.32 -19.62
C SER A 275 -29.45 -22.04 -19.15
N ASN A 276 -29.31 -21.86 -17.85
CA ASN A 276 -28.44 -20.86 -17.29
C ASN A 276 -26.97 -21.28 -17.55
N PRO A 277 -26.11 -20.34 -17.96
CA PRO A 277 -24.69 -20.65 -18.12
C PRO A 277 -24.15 -21.21 -16.80
N ALA A 278 -23.40 -22.32 -16.90
CA ALA A 278 -22.80 -22.93 -15.72
C ALA A 278 -21.95 -21.90 -14.95
N VAL A 279 -22.36 -21.62 -13.73
CA VAL A 279 -21.54 -20.84 -12.80
C VAL A 279 -20.54 -21.80 -12.21
N LEU A 280 -19.27 -21.59 -12.52
CA LEU A 280 -18.17 -22.36 -11.97
C LEU A 280 -17.64 -21.63 -10.74
N THR A 281 -17.12 -22.38 -9.78
CA THR A 281 -16.50 -21.86 -8.57
C THR A 281 -15.04 -22.28 -8.55
N TYR A 282 -14.19 -21.35 -8.12
CA TYR A 282 -12.79 -21.63 -7.81
C TYR A 282 -12.54 -21.23 -6.37
N THR A 283 -11.94 -22.12 -5.60
CA THR A 283 -11.57 -21.88 -4.21
C THR A 283 -10.05 -21.98 -4.08
N TYR A 284 -9.46 -20.93 -3.56
CA TYR A 284 -8.05 -20.89 -3.15
C TYR A 284 -8.00 -21.05 -1.64
N THR A 285 -7.25 -22.03 -1.17
CA THR A 285 -7.11 -22.36 0.26
C THR A 285 -5.69 -22.05 0.72
N ASP A 286 -5.57 -21.47 1.88
CA ASP A 286 -4.31 -21.26 2.57
C ASP A 286 -3.83 -22.61 3.12
N PRO A 287 -2.61 -23.08 2.73
CA PRO A 287 -2.10 -24.38 3.18
C PRO A 287 -1.90 -24.46 4.70
N ASP A 288 -1.69 -23.32 5.37
CA ASP A 288 -1.42 -23.27 6.82
C ASP A 288 -2.61 -22.77 7.64
N ALA A 289 -3.77 -22.63 7.01
CA ALA A 289 -4.97 -22.23 7.74
C ALA A 289 -5.52 -23.39 8.56
N ASP A 290 -6.11 -23.05 9.72
CA ASP A 290 -6.87 -24.00 10.56
C ASP A 290 -7.95 -24.71 9.72
N GLU A 291 -8.06 -26.02 9.87
CA GLU A 291 -9.08 -26.83 9.16
C GLU A 291 -10.50 -26.31 9.38
N ASN A 292 -10.79 -25.70 10.50
CA ASN A 292 -12.09 -25.10 10.85
C ASN A 292 -12.25 -23.63 10.44
N GLY A 293 -11.25 -23.06 9.73
CA GLY A 293 -11.27 -21.66 9.33
C GLY A 293 -12.42 -21.32 8.35
N GLN A 294 -12.87 -20.07 8.38
CA GLN A 294 -13.96 -19.57 7.55
C GLN A 294 -13.55 -19.43 6.08
N THR A 295 -14.52 -19.64 5.17
CA THR A 295 -14.36 -19.37 3.74
C THR A 295 -15.00 -18.04 3.39
N PHE A 296 -14.23 -17.16 2.72
CA PHE A 296 -14.73 -15.89 2.20
C PHE A 296 -15.31 -16.08 0.80
N GLU A 297 -16.58 -15.73 0.61
CA GLU A 297 -17.21 -15.76 -0.72
C GLU A 297 -17.13 -14.37 -1.39
N MET A 298 -16.44 -14.29 -2.53
CA MET A 298 -16.42 -13.07 -3.32
C MET A 298 -17.69 -12.93 -4.15
N LYS A 299 -18.28 -11.72 -4.09
CA LYS A 299 -19.46 -11.37 -4.91
C LYS A 299 -19.10 -10.99 -6.35
N LYS A 300 -17.82 -10.74 -6.64
CA LYS A 300 -17.34 -10.36 -7.98
C LYS A 300 -17.40 -11.57 -8.91
N ARG A 301 -17.88 -11.36 -10.13
CA ARG A 301 -17.90 -12.37 -11.18
C ARG A 301 -16.70 -12.17 -12.10
N CYS A 302 -15.98 -13.25 -12.34
CA CYS A 302 -14.86 -13.32 -13.27
C CYS A 302 -15.29 -13.81 -14.64
N THR A 303 -14.51 -13.48 -15.64
CA THR A 303 -14.70 -13.90 -17.04
C THR A 303 -13.86 -15.11 -17.40
N SER A 304 -12.77 -15.36 -16.66
CA SER A 304 -11.86 -16.48 -16.90
C SER A 304 -11.44 -17.17 -15.60
N LEU A 305 -10.93 -18.41 -15.72
CA LEU A 305 -10.39 -19.15 -14.59
C LEU A 305 -9.12 -18.47 -14.03
N ASP A 306 -8.27 -17.93 -14.89
CA ASP A 306 -7.03 -17.29 -14.46
C ASP A 306 -7.28 -15.98 -13.70
N GLU A 307 -8.31 -15.23 -14.10
CA GLU A 307 -8.79 -14.08 -13.33
C GLU A 307 -9.30 -14.54 -11.95
N ALA A 308 -10.07 -15.64 -11.90
CA ALA A 308 -10.60 -16.16 -10.64
C ALA A 308 -9.47 -16.63 -9.69
N LYS A 309 -8.43 -17.27 -10.23
CA LYS A 309 -7.24 -17.68 -9.46
C LYS A 309 -6.51 -16.49 -8.86
N ARG A 310 -6.20 -15.47 -9.68
CA ARG A 310 -5.51 -14.27 -9.22
C ARG A 310 -6.31 -13.54 -8.14
N LEU A 311 -7.60 -13.34 -8.39
CA LEU A 311 -8.49 -12.67 -7.44
C LEU A 311 -8.60 -13.42 -6.12
N ALA A 312 -8.76 -14.76 -6.16
CA ALA A 312 -8.87 -15.55 -4.95
C ALA A 312 -7.58 -15.49 -4.11
N LYS A 313 -6.41 -15.65 -4.76
CA LYS A 313 -5.11 -15.56 -4.11
C LYS A 313 -4.87 -14.16 -3.53
N ALA A 314 -5.05 -13.11 -4.33
CA ALA A 314 -4.85 -11.73 -3.89
C ALA A 314 -5.77 -11.37 -2.70
N LYS A 315 -7.04 -11.78 -2.78
CA LYS A 315 -8.00 -11.52 -1.71
C LYS A 315 -7.68 -12.26 -0.43
N LEU A 316 -7.31 -13.56 -0.50
CA LEU A 316 -6.94 -14.33 0.69
C LEU A 316 -5.70 -13.72 1.36
N ARG A 317 -4.69 -13.36 0.55
CA ARG A 317 -3.51 -12.67 1.06
C ARG A 317 -3.86 -11.35 1.75
N GLN A 318 -4.71 -10.52 1.13
CA GLN A 318 -5.18 -9.26 1.71
C GLN A 318 -5.89 -9.48 3.05
N LEU A 319 -6.77 -10.49 3.13
CA LEU A 319 -7.52 -10.80 4.36
C LEU A 319 -6.60 -11.28 5.48
N ASN A 320 -5.61 -12.13 5.17
CA ASN A 320 -4.73 -12.73 6.17
C ASN A 320 -3.45 -11.91 6.44
N SER A 321 -3.18 -10.86 5.64
CA SER A 321 -1.96 -10.04 5.79
C SER A 321 -1.80 -9.40 7.17
N ARG A 322 -2.92 -9.09 7.83
CA ARG A 322 -2.97 -8.44 9.15
C ARG A 322 -3.25 -9.41 10.30
N ARG A 323 -3.03 -10.70 10.10
CA ARG A 323 -3.16 -11.69 11.19
C ARG A 323 -2.24 -11.36 12.37
N VAL A 324 -1.00 -10.99 12.08
CA VAL A 324 -0.04 -10.55 13.10
C VAL A 324 0.43 -9.15 12.74
N THR A 325 0.11 -8.20 13.59
CA THR A 325 0.51 -6.80 13.47
C THR A 325 1.34 -6.36 14.66
N GLY A 326 2.05 -5.27 14.51
CA GLY A 326 2.82 -4.67 15.61
C GLY A 326 2.94 -3.17 15.47
N GLU A 327 3.15 -2.53 16.58
CA GLU A 327 3.55 -1.14 16.67
C GLU A 327 4.85 -1.05 17.47
N ILE A 328 5.84 -0.33 16.94
CA ILE A 328 7.10 -0.07 17.65
C ILE A 328 7.39 1.43 17.58
N VAL A 329 7.66 2.03 18.73
CA VAL A 329 8.18 3.39 18.83
C VAL A 329 9.64 3.30 19.27
N LEU A 330 10.52 3.96 18.52
CA LEU A 330 11.96 3.95 18.82
C LEU A 330 12.55 5.37 18.69
N VAL A 331 13.79 5.53 19.16
CA VAL A 331 14.58 6.72 18.92
C VAL A 331 14.70 6.93 17.41
N GLY A 332 14.56 8.15 16.94
CA GLY A 332 14.42 8.49 15.53
C GLY A 332 15.51 7.90 14.63
N ASP A 333 15.09 7.20 13.60
CA ASP A 333 15.95 6.58 12.59
C ASP A 333 15.35 6.81 11.18
N PRO A 334 15.93 7.72 10.39
CA PRO A 334 15.39 8.08 9.08
C PRO A 334 15.56 7.00 8.01
N MET A 335 16.29 5.92 8.32
CA MET A 335 16.48 4.79 7.39
C MET A 335 15.33 3.79 7.42
N LEU A 336 14.44 3.89 8.42
CA LEU A 336 13.27 3.04 8.55
C LEU A 336 12.13 3.62 7.74
N VAL A 337 11.95 3.14 6.53
CA VAL A 337 10.95 3.60 5.56
C VAL A 337 9.90 2.54 5.28
N ALA A 338 8.70 2.95 4.92
CA ALA A 338 7.60 2.03 4.57
C ALA A 338 7.96 1.13 3.38
N GLY A 339 7.49 -0.11 3.40
CA GLY A 339 7.83 -1.14 2.42
C GLY A 339 9.17 -1.86 2.67
N SER A 340 9.91 -1.48 3.73
CA SER A 340 11.14 -2.19 4.14
C SER A 340 10.83 -3.34 5.08
N VAL A 341 11.67 -4.38 5.03
CA VAL A 341 11.59 -5.52 5.96
C VAL A 341 12.39 -5.21 7.22
N LEU A 342 11.80 -5.48 8.36
CA LEU A 342 12.37 -5.33 9.68
C LEU A 342 12.38 -6.68 10.39
N ALA A 343 13.52 -7.12 10.95
CA ALA A 343 13.56 -8.29 11.82
C ALA A 343 13.32 -7.88 13.26
N VAL A 344 12.46 -8.61 13.97
CA VAL A 344 12.18 -8.41 15.40
C VAL A 344 12.53 -9.67 16.15
N SER A 345 13.20 -9.54 17.29
CA SER A 345 13.53 -10.63 18.19
C SER A 345 13.42 -10.22 19.66
N GLY A 346 13.25 -11.21 20.52
CA GLY A 346 13.06 -11.01 21.96
C GLY A 346 11.60 -10.85 22.39
N CYS A 347 10.63 -11.10 21.48
CA CYS A 347 9.19 -11.10 21.73
C CYS A 347 8.59 -12.52 21.74
N GLY A 348 9.41 -13.58 21.76
CA GLY A 348 8.95 -14.96 21.80
C GLY A 348 8.20 -15.36 20.53
N SER A 349 6.92 -15.74 20.62
CA SER A 349 6.11 -16.15 19.45
C SER A 349 5.87 -15.04 18.41
N PHE A 350 6.16 -13.80 18.76
CA PHE A 350 6.09 -12.66 17.85
C PHE A 350 7.42 -12.37 17.16
N ASP A 351 8.49 -13.12 17.42
CA ASP A 351 9.75 -12.98 16.70
C ASP A 351 9.59 -13.29 15.21
N GLY A 352 10.34 -12.59 14.36
CA GLY A 352 10.31 -12.82 12.92
C GLY A 352 10.46 -11.55 12.09
N ASN A 353 10.22 -11.69 10.79
CA ASN A 353 10.29 -10.58 9.83
C ASN A 353 8.94 -9.90 9.68
N PHE A 354 8.98 -8.59 9.65
CA PHE A 354 7.82 -7.71 9.47
C PHE A 354 8.08 -6.75 8.32
N ILE A 355 7.02 -6.37 7.60
CA ILE A 355 7.05 -5.25 6.67
C ILE A 355 6.59 -3.99 7.41
N ILE A 356 7.21 -2.86 7.14
CA ILE A 356 6.78 -1.56 7.65
C ILE A 356 5.64 -1.07 6.75
N GLU A 357 4.39 -1.08 7.25
CA GLU A 357 3.22 -0.54 6.53
C GLU A 357 3.20 0.99 6.57
N GLU A 358 3.55 1.55 7.72
CA GLU A 358 3.67 3.00 7.93
C GLU A 358 4.90 3.30 8.80
N ALA A 359 5.72 4.24 8.36
CA ALA A 359 6.77 4.84 9.17
C ALA A 359 6.43 6.30 9.45
N ARG A 360 6.19 6.63 10.71
CA ARG A 360 5.92 8.01 11.15
C ARG A 360 7.12 8.55 11.90
N HIS A 361 7.72 9.57 11.34
CA HIS A 361 8.84 10.30 11.91
C HIS A 361 8.35 11.60 12.53
N SER A 362 8.60 11.78 13.82
CA SER A 362 8.13 12.96 14.57
C SER A 362 9.26 13.61 15.33
N GLY A 363 9.41 14.89 15.17
CA GLY A 363 10.42 15.66 15.89
C GLY A 363 9.87 16.92 16.51
N SER A 364 10.42 17.27 17.67
CA SER A 364 10.10 18.47 18.40
C SER A 364 11.31 18.88 19.27
N MET A 365 11.13 19.87 20.11
CA MET A 365 12.15 20.23 21.11
C MET A 365 12.45 19.11 22.10
N SER A 366 11.55 18.13 22.27
CA SER A 366 11.76 16.95 23.14
C SER A 366 12.54 15.81 22.49
N GLY A 367 12.88 15.92 21.21
CA GLY A 367 13.66 14.93 20.48
C GLY A 367 12.98 14.44 19.21
N TYR A 368 13.59 13.42 18.58
CA TYR A 368 13.12 12.76 17.37
C TYR A 368 12.79 11.32 17.66
N THR A 369 11.61 10.87 17.23
CA THR A 369 11.13 9.49 17.34
C THR A 369 10.64 8.97 16.01
N THR A 370 10.74 7.65 15.83
CA THR A 370 10.14 6.92 14.70
C THR A 370 9.12 5.93 15.25
N SER A 371 7.87 6.01 14.81
CA SER A 371 6.81 5.06 15.11
C SER A 371 6.51 4.23 13.87
N LEU A 372 6.53 2.92 14.01
CA LEU A 372 6.35 1.95 12.94
C LEU A 372 5.07 1.16 13.14
N GLN A 373 4.22 1.12 12.11
CA GLN A 373 3.13 0.15 12.00
C GLN A 373 3.62 -1.02 11.15
N LEU A 374 3.51 -2.21 11.70
CA LEU A 374 4.12 -3.43 11.18
C LEU A 374 3.08 -4.50 10.90
N ARG A 375 3.27 -5.26 9.83
CA ARG A 375 2.60 -6.53 9.61
C ARG A 375 3.63 -7.63 9.41
N ARG A 376 3.35 -8.84 9.90
CA ARG A 376 4.27 -9.97 9.72
C ARG A 376 4.38 -10.33 8.25
N VAL A 377 5.58 -10.64 7.80
CA VAL A 377 5.82 -11.17 6.47
C VAL A 377 5.23 -12.59 6.38
N ASN A 378 4.34 -12.80 5.40
CA ASN A 378 3.82 -14.13 5.10
C ASN A 378 4.72 -14.81 4.07
N THR A 379 5.49 -15.80 4.51
CA THR A 379 6.44 -16.52 3.65
C THR A 379 5.79 -17.58 2.75
N GLU A 380 4.52 -17.84 2.91
CA GLU A 380 3.83 -19.05 2.42
C GLU A 380 2.85 -18.84 1.24
N TYR A 381 2.78 -17.64 0.68
CA TYR A 381 1.91 -17.34 -0.47
C TYR A 381 2.68 -17.11 -1.76
#